data_0562e46db2a5b12c8b6d721ef474ecb3
#
_entry.id   0562e46db2a5b12c8b6d721ef474ecb3
#
_cell.length_a   1.000
_cell.length_b   1.000
_cell.length_c   1.000
_cell.angle_alpha   90.00
_cell.angle_beta   90.00
_cell.angle_gamma   90.00
#
_symmetry.space_group_name_H-M   'P 1'
#
loop_
_entity.id
_entity.type
_entity.pdbx_description
1 polymer ?
#
loop_
_entity_poly.entity_id
_entity_poly.type
_entity_poly.pdbx_seq_one_letter_code
_entity_poly.pdbx_strand_id
1 'polypeptide(L)'
;AIQGLVNVGMLVGVSEVSGWWFDTGNPDSFLECNARVLDSGSQGERQFSSDVRIIEPCAISSSAVLKNCTIGPYSSIGPAARVSGMNISNSVLLEGSTLSGIGHLQHSIIGRRSSVNSSGAGKITLILGDDCDVSVGSE
;
A
#
# COMPACT_ATOMS: atom_id res chain seq x y z
N ALA A 1 -16.18 6.08 -27.24
CA ALA A 1 -16.11 4.80 -27.92
C ALA A 1 -17.47 4.09 -27.93
N ILE A 2 -18.14 3.81 -26.80
CA ILE A 2 -19.41 3.07 -26.70
C ILE A 2 -20.53 3.75 -27.51
N GLN A 3 -20.69 5.08 -27.36
CA GLN A 3 -21.71 5.84 -28.12
C GLN A 3 -21.55 5.67 -29.63
N GLY A 4 -20.32 5.57 -30.14
CA GLY A 4 -20.08 5.32 -31.57
C GLY A 4 -20.59 3.97 -32.04
N LEU A 5 -20.45 2.93 -31.21
CA LEU A 5 -20.98 1.60 -31.51
C LEU A 5 -22.52 1.59 -31.54
N VAL A 6 -23.15 2.25 -30.58
CA VAL A 6 -24.61 2.40 -30.52
C VAL A 6 -25.13 3.15 -31.74
N ASN A 7 -24.46 4.23 -32.17
CA ASN A 7 -24.86 5.04 -33.31
C ASN A 7 -24.82 4.29 -34.66
N VAL A 8 -23.99 3.27 -34.79
CA VAL A 8 -23.94 2.41 -35.98
C VAL A 8 -24.77 1.13 -35.83
N GLY A 9 -25.63 1.07 -34.82
CA GLY A 9 -26.60 -0.03 -34.64
C GLY A 9 -25.99 -1.31 -34.05
N MET A 10 -24.80 -1.29 -33.50
CA MET A 10 -24.24 -2.45 -32.82
C MET A 10 -24.91 -2.68 -31.46
N LEU A 11 -25.14 -3.94 -31.13
CA LEU A 11 -25.66 -4.34 -29.83
C LEU A 11 -24.59 -4.17 -28.77
N VAL A 12 -24.90 -3.37 -27.75
CA VAL A 12 -24.03 -3.17 -26.56
C VAL A 12 -24.76 -3.80 -25.38
N GLY A 13 -24.18 -4.88 -24.82
CA GLY A 13 -24.68 -5.53 -23.62
C GLY A 13 -24.34 -4.72 -22.39
N VAL A 14 -25.25 -4.68 -21.41
CA VAL A 14 -25.06 -4.06 -20.10
C VAL A 14 -25.25 -5.12 -19.04
N SER A 15 -24.39 -5.13 -18.04
CA SER A 15 -24.49 -5.96 -16.84
C SER A 15 -24.45 -5.10 -15.61
N GLU A 16 -25.40 -5.31 -14.70
CA GLU A 16 -25.41 -4.61 -13.41
C GLU A 16 -24.49 -5.30 -12.42
N VAL A 17 -23.63 -4.53 -11.76
CA VAL A 17 -22.72 -5.02 -10.72
C VAL A 17 -23.31 -4.67 -9.36
N SER A 18 -23.59 -5.68 -8.55
CA SER A 18 -23.99 -5.49 -7.15
C SER A 18 -22.76 -5.39 -6.26
N GLY A 19 -22.73 -4.43 -5.33
CA GLY A 19 -21.63 -4.20 -4.41
C GLY A 19 -20.95 -2.86 -4.67
N TRP A 20 -19.68 -2.77 -4.24
CA TRP A 20 -18.87 -1.57 -4.47
C TRP A 20 -17.91 -1.76 -5.63
N TRP A 21 -17.62 -0.67 -6.30
CA TRP A 21 -16.67 -0.58 -7.41
C TRP A 21 -15.75 0.62 -7.19
N PHE A 22 -14.47 0.44 -7.43
CA PHE A 22 -13.48 1.51 -7.35
C PHE A 22 -12.72 1.66 -8.66
N ASP A 23 -12.56 2.89 -9.10
CA ASP A 23 -11.58 3.23 -10.13
C ASP A 23 -10.24 3.52 -9.43
N THR A 24 -9.30 2.59 -9.54
CA THR A 24 -7.96 2.70 -8.93
C THR A 24 -6.95 3.39 -9.85
N GLY A 25 -7.41 4.22 -10.79
CA GLY A 25 -6.57 4.91 -11.76
C GLY A 25 -5.69 6.03 -11.19
N ASN A 26 -5.85 6.39 -9.92
CA ASN A 26 -5.00 7.34 -9.22
C ASN A 26 -4.61 6.82 -7.81
N PRO A 27 -3.52 7.36 -7.22
CA PRO A 27 -3.02 6.89 -5.92
C PRO A 27 -4.03 6.98 -4.78
N ASP A 28 -4.80 8.06 -4.70
CA ASP A 28 -5.77 8.28 -3.62
C ASP A 28 -6.89 7.24 -3.67
N SER A 29 -7.49 7.02 -4.84
CA SER A 29 -8.51 5.98 -5.05
C SER A 29 -7.96 4.57 -4.77
N PHE A 30 -6.69 4.32 -5.09
CA PHE A 30 -6.04 3.05 -4.79
C PHE A 30 -5.92 2.82 -3.28
N LEU A 31 -5.46 3.84 -2.53
CA LEU A 31 -5.34 3.78 -1.08
C LEU A 31 -6.71 3.69 -0.39
N GLU A 32 -7.72 4.39 -0.89
CA GLU A 32 -9.09 4.27 -0.41
C GLU A 32 -9.65 2.85 -0.62
N CYS A 33 -9.43 2.29 -1.80
CA CYS A 33 -9.78 0.89 -2.10
C CYS A 33 -9.08 -0.08 -1.14
N ASN A 34 -7.77 0.10 -0.90
CA ASN A 34 -7.01 -0.68 0.07
C ASN A 34 -7.64 -0.61 1.47
N ALA A 35 -7.96 0.60 1.95
CA ALA A 35 -8.60 0.79 3.25
C ALA A 35 -9.95 0.06 3.33
N ARG A 36 -10.77 0.15 2.30
CA ARG A 36 -12.07 -0.52 2.22
C ARG A 36 -11.96 -2.03 2.25
N VAL A 37 -10.97 -2.59 1.56
CA VAL A 37 -10.70 -4.03 1.58
C VAL A 37 -10.26 -4.47 2.97
N LEU A 38 -9.40 -3.70 3.64
CA LEU A 38 -8.92 -3.99 4.99
C LEU A 38 -10.04 -3.95 6.03
N ASP A 39 -10.97 -3.00 5.92
CA ASP A 39 -12.14 -2.92 6.80
C ASP A 39 -13.09 -4.13 6.67
N SER A 40 -13.15 -4.75 5.49
CA SER A 40 -14.01 -5.90 5.21
C SER A 40 -13.37 -7.26 5.50
N GLY A 41 -12.05 -7.31 5.73
CA GLY A 41 -11.28 -8.52 5.96
C GLY A 41 -10.91 -8.69 7.43
N SER A 42 -11.04 -9.91 7.97
CA SER A 42 -10.38 -10.27 9.23
C SER A 42 -9.01 -10.88 8.91
N GLN A 43 -7.95 -10.25 9.33
CA GLN A 43 -6.62 -10.87 9.32
C GLN A 43 -6.52 -11.79 10.54
N GLY A 44 -6.08 -13.05 10.32
CA GLY A 44 -5.86 -14.00 11.42
C GLY A 44 -4.81 -13.46 12.40
N GLU A 45 -4.90 -13.90 13.66
CA GLU A 45 -3.90 -13.54 14.68
C GLU A 45 -2.50 -13.95 14.22
N ARG A 46 -1.58 -13.00 14.20
CA ARG A 46 -0.16 -13.22 13.94
C ARG A 46 0.66 -12.70 15.11
N GLN A 47 1.67 -13.46 15.48
CA GLN A 47 2.64 -13.01 16.47
C GLN A 47 3.80 -12.32 15.76
N PHE A 48 4.12 -11.13 16.25
CA PHE A 48 5.28 -10.35 15.83
C PHE A 48 6.29 -10.28 16.98
N SER A 49 7.53 -9.97 16.66
CA SER A 49 8.56 -9.70 17.68
C SER A 49 8.20 -8.46 18.50
N SER A 50 8.74 -8.36 19.72
CA SER A 50 8.42 -7.29 20.68
C SER A 50 8.79 -5.88 20.21
N ASP A 51 9.66 -5.76 19.21
CA ASP A 51 10.08 -4.52 18.57
C ASP A 51 9.17 -4.07 17.41
N VAL A 52 8.12 -4.85 17.10
CA VAL A 52 7.14 -4.55 16.05
C VAL A 52 5.78 -4.31 16.66
N ARG A 53 5.20 -3.15 16.35
CA ARG A 53 3.85 -2.78 16.76
C ARG A 53 2.91 -2.77 15.56
N ILE A 54 1.79 -3.45 15.65
CA ILE A 54 0.73 -3.43 14.62
C ILE A 54 -0.47 -2.65 15.14
N ILE A 55 -1.00 -1.78 14.28
CA ILE A 55 -2.23 -1.00 14.51
C ILE A 55 -3.20 -1.39 13.39
N GLU A 56 -4.20 -2.16 13.73
CA GLU A 56 -5.20 -2.63 12.76
C GLU A 56 -6.10 -1.47 12.22
N PRO A 57 -6.71 -1.62 11.02
CA PRO A 57 -6.62 -2.79 10.15
C PRO A 57 -5.35 -2.77 9.27
N CYS A 58 -4.72 -3.92 9.11
CA CYS A 58 -3.51 -4.12 8.29
C CYS A 58 -3.54 -5.47 7.58
N ALA A 59 -2.89 -5.55 6.42
CA ALA A 59 -2.57 -6.81 5.76
C ALA A 59 -1.05 -6.97 5.66
N ILE A 60 -0.52 -8.03 6.24
CA ILE A 60 0.93 -8.26 6.26
C ILE A 60 1.23 -9.66 5.74
N SER A 61 2.00 -9.75 4.67
CA SER A 61 2.41 -11.03 4.09
C SER A 61 3.22 -11.87 5.08
N SER A 62 3.05 -13.19 5.04
CA SER A 62 3.81 -14.13 5.88
C SER A 62 5.32 -14.09 5.64
N SER A 63 5.74 -13.70 4.45
CA SER A 63 7.15 -13.58 4.08
C SER A 63 7.74 -12.16 4.29
N ALA A 64 6.94 -11.22 4.78
CA ALA A 64 7.44 -9.88 5.11
C ALA A 64 8.37 -9.92 6.33
N VAL A 65 9.40 -9.10 6.31
CA VAL A 65 10.39 -8.96 7.40
C VAL A 65 10.26 -7.58 8.03
N LEU A 66 9.85 -7.55 9.29
CA LEU A 66 9.62 -6.33 10.06
C LEU A 66 10.60 -6.26 11.23
N LYS A 67 11.21 -5.10 11.45
CA LYS A 67 12.13 -4.85 12.57
C LYS A 67 11.98 -3.41 13.08
N ASN A 68 11.86 -3.26 14.40
CA ASN A 68 11.85 -1.94 15.05
C ASN A 68 10.92 -0.93 14.36
N CYS A 69 9.66 -1.31 14.12
CA CYS A 69 8.72 -0.51 13.35
C CYS A 69 7.30 -0.57 13.90
N THR A 70 6.49 0.41 13.50
CA THR A 70 5.05 0.41 13.70
C THR A 70 4.34 0.36 12.34
N ILE A 71 3.46 -0.59 12.14
CA ILE A 71 2.68 -0.75 10.91
C ILE A 71 1.21 -0.49 11.18
N GLY A 72 0.62 0.38 10.38
CA GLY A 72 -0.81 0.68 10.43
C GLY A 72 -1.15 2.06 11.04
N PRO A 73 -2.46 2.39 11.05
CA PRO A 73 -3.53 1.61 10.44
C PRO A 73 -3.56 1.72 8.90
N TYR A 74 -4.42 0.90 8.28
CA TYR A 74 -4.69 0.91 6.83
C TYR A 74 -3.47 0.66 5.96
N SER A 75 -2.59 -0.24 6.39
CA SER A 75 -1.36 -0.54 5.66
C SER A 75 -1.32 -1.98 5.16
N SER A 76 -0.88 -2.15 3.92
CA SER A 76 -0.69 -3.45 3.29
C SER A 76 0.79 -3.67 2.99
N ILE A 77 1.37 -4.76 3.53
CA ILE A 77 2.78 -5.12 3.37
C ILE A 77 2.88 -6.41 2.55
N GLY A 78 3.39 -6.29 1.34
CA GLY A 78 3.48 -7.38 0.36
C GLY A 78 4.52 -8.45 0.67
N PRO A 79 4.53 -9.53 -0.15
CA PRO A 79 5.49 -10.63 0.01
C PRO A 79 6.94 -10.15 -0.07
N ALA A 80 7.80 -10.73 0.75
CA ALA A 80 9.23 -10.43 0.83
C ALA A 80 9.58 -8.93 1.06
N ALA A 81 8.59 -8.10 1.37
CA ALA A 81 8.83 -6.70 1.73
C ALA A 81 9.59 -6.61 3.07
N ARG A 82 10.44 -5.61 3.20
CA ARG A 82 11.31 -5.40 4.38
C ARG A 82 11.09 -4.01 4.94
N VAL A 83 10.84 -3.91 6.24
CA VAL A 83 10.71 -2.63 6.93
C VAL A 83 11.61 -2.62 8.16
N SER A 84 12.44 -1.62 8.30
CA SER A 84 13.35 -1.46 9.43
C SER A 84 13.44 0.00 9.90
N GLY A 85 13.08 0.25 11.16
CA GLY A 85 13.24 1.54 11.84
C GLY A 85 12.15 2.59 11.51
N MET A 86 11.29 2.35 10.55
CA MET A 86 10.27 3.31 10.09
C MET A 86 8.87 2.95 10.57
N ASN A 87 8.05 3.97 10.78
CA ASN A 87 6.60 3.82 10.99
C ASN A 87 5.86 3.94 9.66
N ILE A 88 4.77 3.19 9.49
CA ILE A 88 3.99 3.17 8.26
C ILE A 88 2.51 3.27 8.59
N SER A 89 1.77 4.15 7.90
CA SER A 89 0.32 4.23 7.98
C SER A 89 -0.31 4.55 6.62
N ASN A 90 -1.54 4.09 6.40
CA ASN A 90 -2.31 4.34 5.17
C ASN A 90 -1.45 4.19 3.91
N SER A 91 -0.74 3.08 3.78
CA SER A 91 0.25 2.88 2.72
C SER A 91 0.30 1.43 2.24
N VAL A 92 0.72 1.27 0.99
CA VAL A 92 0.86 -0.04 0.37
C VAL A 92 2.32 -0.25 -0.05
N LEU A 93 2.93 -1.31 0.45
CA LEU A 93 4.25 -1.78 0.06
C LEU A 93 4.10 -3.04 -0.78
N LEU A 94 4.52 -2.98 -2.04
CA LEU A 94 4.44 -4.12 -2.94
C LEU A 94 5.59 -5.11 -2.71
N GLU A 95 5.54 -6.22 -3.42
CA GLU A 95 6.47 -7.34 -3.28
C GLU A 95 7.94 -6.91 -3.36
N GLY A 96 8.76 -7.39 -2.43
CA GLY A 96 10.20 -7.18 -2.40
C GLY A 96 10.64 -5.74 -2.12
N SER A 97 9.72 -4.82 -1.81
CA SER A 97 10.08 -3.45 -1.45
C SER A 97 10.85 -3.39 -0.13
N THR A 98 11.72 -2.40 0.02
CA THR A 98 12.55 -2.23 1.22
C THR A 98 12.45 -0.81 1.75
N LEU A 99 12.07 -0.67 3.02
CA LEU A 99 12.08 0.60 3.75
C LEU A 99 13.06 0.50 4.90
N SER A 100 13.95 1.48 5.01
CA SER A 100 14.93 1.54 6.09
C SER A 100 15.17 2.96 6.57
N GLY A 101 15.64 3.08 7.82
CA GLY A 101 16.01 4.36 8.41
C GLY A 101 15.04 4.80 9.51
N ILE A 102 14.74 6.09 9.56
CA ILE A 102 13.86 6.70 10.56
C ILE A 102 12.77 7.54 9.89
N GLY A 103 11.65 7.74 10.58
CA GLY A 103 10.54 8.57 10.09
C GLY A 103 9.23 7.83 9.97
N HIS A 104 8.25 8.49 9.36
CA HIS A 104 6.91 7.97 9.20
C HIS A 104 6.47 8.08 7.75
N LEU A 105 6.40 6.94 7.06
CA LEU A 105 5.80 6.84 5.74
C LEU A 105 4.28 6.83 5.89
N GLN A 106 3.60 7.78 5.26
CA GLN A 106 2.15 7.85 5.28
C GLN A 106 1.59 8.13 3.88
N HIS A 107 0.36 7.66 3.62
CA HIS A 107 -0.35 7.92 2.38
C HIS A 107 0.51 7.67 1.13
N SER A 108 1.11 6.46 1.07
CA SER A 108 2.18 6.14 0.13
C SER A 108 1.96 4.79 -0.56
N ILE A 109 2.47 4.70 -1.77
CA ILE A 109 2.52 3.45 -2.53
C ILE A 109 3.97 3.22 -2.95
N ILE A 110 4.55 2.10 -2.55
CA ILE A 110 5.92 1.72 -2.89
C ILE A 110 5.88 0.52 -3.81
N GLY A 111 6.36 0.71 -5.03
CA GLY A 111 6.38 -0.29 -6.09
C GLY A 111 7.25 -1.51 -5.75
N ARG A 112 7.14 -2.54 -6.58
CA ARG A 112 7.89 -3.78 -6.39
C ARG A 112 9.39 -3.54 -6.45
N ARG A 113 10.16 -4.22 -5.60
CA ARG A 113 11.64 -4.17 -5.55
C ARG A 113 12.21 -2.75 -5.40
N SER A 114 11.37 -1.80 -5.01
CA SER A 114 11.82 -0.43 -4.77
C SER A 114 12.39 -0.29 -3.37
N SER A 115 13.40 0.57 -3.22
CA SER A 115 14.02 0.85 -1.93
C SER A 115 13.85 2.31 -1.53
N VAL A 116 13.57 2.51 -0.24
CA VAL A 116 13.50 3.84 0.38
C VAL A 116 14.38 3.83 1.62
N ASN A 117 15.33 4.74 1.68
CA ASN A 117 16.15 5.00 2.85
C ASN A 117 15.87 6.40 3.38
N SER A 118 15.49 6.53 4.64
CA SER A 118 15.20 7.81 5.27
C SER A 118 16.13 8.09 6.44
N SER A 119 16.77 9.27 6.43
CA SER A 119 17.56 9.77 7.54
C SER A 119 16.85 10.84 8.39
N GLY A 120 15.63 11.23 8.01
CA GLY A 120 14.82 12.24 8.69
C GLY A 120 13.67 11.66 9.50
N ALA A 121 13.43 12.15 10.71
CA ALA A 121 12.35 11.70 11.59
C ALA A 121 10.94 12.21 11.17
N GLY A 122 10.84 12.95 10.07
CA GLY A 122 9.59 13.58 9.61
C GLY A 122 8.60 12.61 8.98
N LYS A 123 7.48 13.18 8.55
CA LYS A 123 6.47 12.48 7.76
C LYS A 123 6.85 12.52 6.28
N ILE A 124 6.69 11.40 5.60
CA ILE A 124 7.07 11.20 4.22
C ILE A 124 5.84 10.68 3.46
N THR A 125 5.57 11.26 2.29
CA THR A 125 4.55 10.76 1.34
C THR A 125 5.24 10.47 0.02
N LEU A 126 5.16 9.23 -0.47
CA LEU A 126 5.82 8.80 -1.70
C LEU A 126 4.88 7.93 -2.55
N ILE A 127 4.87 8.20 -3.85
CA ILE A 127 4.27 7.33 -4.84
C ILE A 127 5.38 6.89 -5.80
N LEU A 128 5.83 5.66 -5.63
CA LEU A 128 6.95 5.09 -6.39
C LEU A 128 6.47 3.94 -7.29
N GLY A 129 6.93 3.94 -8.52
CA GLY A 129 6.82 2.78 -9.40
C GLY A 129 7.72 1.64 -8.96
N ASP A 130 7.77 0.58 -9.77
CA ASP A 130 8.65 -0.56 -9.52
C ASP A 130 10.14 -0.20 -9.76
N ASP A 131 11.04 -0.92 -9.10
CA ASP A 131 12.49 -0.84 -9.30
C ASP A 131 13.10 0.56 -9.06
N CYS A 132 12.49 1.37 -8.18
CA CYS A 132 12.99 2.68 -7.79
C CYS A 132 13.91 2.60 -6.56
N ASP A 133 14.91 3.48 -6.50
CA ASP A 133 15.79 3.66 -5.33
C ASP A 133 15.79 5.13 -4.91
N VAL A 134 15.34 5.39 -3.67
CA VAL A 134 15.12 6.74 -3.16
C VAL A 134 15.76 6.92 -1.79
N SER A 135 16.54 7.97 -1.64
CA SER A 135 17.05 8.43 -0.34
C SER A 135 16.38 9.74 0.04
N VAL A 136 15.76 9.74 1.22
CA VAL A 136 15.12 10.93 1.80
C VAL A 136 15.99 11.41 2.96
N GLY A 137 16.63 12.58 2.79
CA GLY A 137 17.46 13.22 3.79
C GLY A 137 16.70 14.30 4.57
N SER A 138 17.13 14.60 5.80
CA SER A 138 16.88 15.91 6.44
C SER A 138 17.97 16.87 5.99
N GLU A 139 17.60 18.04 5.48
CA GLU A 139 18.54 19.15 5.40
C GLU A 139 18.95 19.61 6.79
#